data_cdbd84bcd460f8e4b4f481201480d6be
#
_entry.id   cdbd84bcd460f8e4b4f481201480d6be
#
_cell.length_a   1.000
_cell.length_b   1.000
_cell.length_c   1.000
_cell.angle_alpha   90.00
_cell.angle_beta   90.00
_cell.angle_gamma   90.00
#
_symmetry.space_group_name_H-M   'P 1'
#
loop_
_entity.id
_entity.type
_entity.pdbx_description
1 polymer ?
#
loop_
_entity_poly.entity_id
_entity_poly.type
_entity_poly.pdbx_seq_one_letter_code
_entity_poly.pdbx_strand_id
1 'polypeptide(L)'
;MVWSDPLAMPAFVDHVSIPVADFERSAAFYDAVLATLGLRRRKQREGAIGWGPDDVLPPIFWIHAREPGHATSGIGLHIGFRAKDRTEVHAFHEAALRMGATDAGAPGVRPQYTAGFYGCFVLDLDGFKIEALVREGLPPRD
;
A
#
# COMPACT_ATOMS: atom_id res chain seq x y z
N MET A 1 18.95 8.34 -6.06
CA MET A 1 20.18 7.78 -5.46
C MET A 1 20.19 6.29 -5.74
N VAL A 2 21.22 5.82 -6.46
CA VAL A 2 21.43 4.39 -6.67
C VAL A 2 22.36 3.90 -5.57
N TRP A 3 21.91 2.96 -4.78
CA TRP A 3 22.73 2.35 -3.74
C TRP A 3 23.57 1.26 -4.38
N SER A 4 24.81 1.57 -4.67
CA SER A 4 25.76 0.61 -5.28
C SER A 4 26.27 -0.43 -4.29
N ASP A 5 26.20 -0.13 -3.01
CA ASP A 5 26.59 -1.05 -1.93
C ASP A 5 25.36 -1.31 -1.04
N PRO A 6 24.82 -2.54 -1.05
CA PRO A 6 23.69 -2.88 -0.20
C PRO A 6 23.95 -2.67 1.29
N LEU A 7 25.20 -2.74 1.72
CA LEU A 7 25.57 -2.54 3.12
C LEU A 7 25.60 -1.05 3.51
N ALA A 8 25.62 -0.16 2.53
CA ALA A 8 25.59 1.29 2.76
C ALA A 8 24.18 1.89 2.76
N MET A 9 23.16 1.08 2.48
CA MET A 9 21.78 1.55 2.47
C MET A 9 21.33 1.93 3.89
N PRO A 10 20.67 3.07 4.06
CA PRO A 10 20.08 3.39 5.37
C PRO A 10 18.97 2.38 5.70
N ALA A 11 18.69 2.24 6.99
CA ALA A 11 17.59 1.41 7.43
C ALA A 11 16.27 1.93 6.85
N PHE A 12 15.42 1.02 6.40
CA PHE A 12 14.08 1.30 5.89
C PHE A 12 13.18 0.11 6.22
N VAL A 13 11.87 0.30 6.10
CA VAL A 13 10.93 -0.81 6.26
C VAL A 13 11.02 -1.70 5.02
N ASP A 14 11.45 -2.95 5.21
CA ASP A 14 11.61 -3.91 4.12
C ASP A 14 10.24 -4.39 3.60
N HIS A 15 9.39 -4.83 4.51
CA HIS A 15 8.05 -5.28 4.17
C HIS A 15 7.11 -5.17 5.37
N VAL A 16 5.81 -5.17 5.08
CA VAL A 16 4.76 -5.27 6.10
C VAL A 16 3.83 -6.41 5.74
N SER A 17 3.21 -7.02 6.75
CA SER A 17 2.26 -8.11 6.59
C SER A 17 1.04 -7.84 7.46
N ILE A 18 -0.15 -7.96 6.89
CA ILE A 18 -1.40 -7.72 7.61
C ILE A 18 -2.31 -8.95 7.57
N PRO A 19 -3.05 -9.22 8.66
CA PRO A 19 -4.05 -10.29 8.66
C PRO A 19 -5.32 -9.85 7.95
N VAL A 20 -5.98 -10.77 7.25
CA VAL A 20 -7.26 -10.50 6.59
C VAL A 20 -8.28 -11.57 6.92
N ALA A 21 -9.55 -11.16 7.02
CA ALA A 21 -10.65 -12.06 7.38
C ALA A 21 -11.07 -12.94 6.21
N ASP A 22 -11.21 -12.35 5.02
CA ASP A 22 -11.60 -13.03 3.79
C ASP A 22 -10.43 -12.99 2.82
N PHE A 23 -9.63 -14.05 2.83
CA PHE A 23 -8.36 -14.11 2.10
C PHE A 23 -8.54 -13.90 0.59
N GLU A 24 -9.49 -14.61 -0.02
CA GLU A 24 -9.69 -14.53 -1.47
C GLU A 24 -10.21 -13.15 -1.90
N ARG A 25 -11.13 -12.60 -1.13
CA ARG A 25 -11.67 -11.27 -1.42
C ARG A 25 -10.64 -10.17 -1.21
N SER A 26 -9.86 -10.25 -0.15
CA SER A 26 -8.76 -9.30 0.09
C SER A 26 -7.65 -9.44 -0.94
N ALA A 27 -7.36 -10.65 -1.40
CA ALA A 27 -6.40 -10.86 -2.48
C ALA A 27 -6.85 -10.15 -3.77
N ALA A 28 -8.12 -10.30 -4.17
CA ALA A 28 -8.66 -9.61 -5.34
C ALA A 28 -8.66 -8.09 -5.15
N PHE A 29 -8.96 -7.61 -3.94
CA PHE A 29 -8.91 -6.19 -3.60
C PHE A 29 -7.50 -5.63 -3.82
N TYR A 30 -6.49 -6.25 -3.22
CA TYR A 30 -5.12 -5.76 -3.32
C TYR A 30 -4.52 -5.94 -4.72
N ASP A 31 -4.93 -6.96 -5.48
CA ASP A 31 -4.55 -7.07 -6.88
C ASP A 31 -4.95 -5.83 -7.67
N ALA A 32 -6.22 -5.41 -7.53
CA ALA A 32 -6.75 -4.27 -8.26
C ALA A 32 -6.14 -2.94 -7.79
N VAL A 33 -6.05 -2.75 -6.48
CA VAL A 33 -5.62 -1.49 -5.88
C VAL A 33 -4.13 -1.27 -6.05
N LEU A 34 -3.31 -2.28 -5.77
CA LEU A 34 -1.85 -2.17 -5.86
C LEU A 34 -1.35 -2.14 -7.30
N ALA A 35 -2.10 -2.72 -8.25
CA ALA A 35 -1.76 -2.61 -9.68
C ALA A 35 -1.72 -1.15 -10.15
N THR A 36 -2.52 -0.26 -9.55
CA THR A 36 -2.52 1.17 -9.88
C THR A 36 -1.18 1.85 -9.56
N LEU A 37 -0.40 1.26 -8.66
CA LEU A 37 0.92 1.73 -8.25
C LEU A 37 2.06 0.91 -8.88
N GLY A 38 1.75 0.03 -9.83
CA GLY A 38 2.74 -0.83 -10.48
C GLY A 38 3.20 -2.00 -9.63
N LEU A 39 2.45 -2.35 -8.59
CA LEU A 39 2.77 -3.48 -7.72
C LEU A 39 1.96 -4.71 -8.13
N ARG A 40 2.60 -5.87 -8.21
CA ARG A 40 1.98 -7.14 -8.59
C ARG A 40 2.31 -8.24 -7.60
N ARG A 41 1.54 -9.34 -7.65
CA ARG A 41 1.90 -10.55 -6.89
C ARG A 41 3.28 -11.02 -7.34
N ARG A 42 4.17 -11.16 -6.37
CA ARG A 42 5.53 -11.67 -6.60
C ARG A 42 5.75 -13.01 -5.93
N LYS A 43 5.03 -13.27 -4.85
CA LYS A 43 5.06 -14.54 -4.16
C LYS A 43 3.67 -14.91 -3.67
N GLN A 44 3.39 -16.21 -3.76
CA GLN A 44 2.16 -16.78 -3.21
C GLN A 44 2.52 -18.12 -2.58
N ARG A 45 2.01 -18.31 -1.38
CA ARG A 45 2.08 -19.59 -0.66
C ARG A 45 0.77 -19.79 0.07
N GLU A 46 0.55 -20.98 0.63
CA GLU A 46 -0.66 -21.24 1.37
C GLU A 46 -0.87 -20.20 2.46
N GLY A 47 -2.01 -19.52 2.42
CA GLY A 47 -2.39 -18.52 3.41
C GLY A 47 -1.63 -17.20 3.38
N ALA A 48 -0.80 -16.93 2.35
CA ALA A 48 -0.10 -15.66 2.25
C ALA A 48 0.19 -15.27 0.80
N ILE A 49 0.04 -13.99 0.50
CA ILE A 49 0.38 -13.41 -0.81
C ILE A 49 1.20 -12.15 -0.58
N GLY A 50 2.25 -11.97 -1.38
CA GLY A 50 3.11 -10.78 -1.34
C GLY A 50 3.13 -10.04 -2.68
N TRP A 51 2.97 -8.72 -2.62
CA TRP A 51 3.04 -7.82 -3.77
C TRP A 51 4.31 -6.99 -3.72
N GLY A 52 4.83 -6.67 -4.88
CA GLY A 52 6.02 -5.84 -5.02
C GLY A 52 6.20 -5.35 -6.45
N PRO A 53 7.22 -4.51 -6.69
CA PRO A 53 7.55 -4.05 -8.03
C PRO A 53 8.09 -5.20 -8.91
N ASP A 54 8.13 -4.97 -10.23
CA ASP A 54 8.53 -5.97 -11.23
C ASP A 54 10.04 -6.13 -11.40
N ASP A 55 10.81 -5.53 -10.55
CA ASP A 55 12.25 -5.62 -10.60
C ASP A 55 12.79 -6.71 -9.66
N VAL A 56 14.03 -6.61 -9.26
CA VAL A 56 14.70 -7.59 -8.40
C VAL A 56 14.32 -7.50 -6.92
N LEU A 57 13.50 -6.51 -6.53
CA LEU A 57 13.14 -6.36 -5.12
C LEU A 57 12.13 -7.44 -4.69
N PRO A 58 12.23 -7.94 -3.48
CA PRO A 58 11.25 -8.86 -2.93
C PRO A 58 9.90 -8.16 -2.69
N PRO A 59 8.83 -8.92 -2.43
CA PRO A 59 7.56 -8.31 -2.06
C PRO A 59 7.68 -7.39 -0.86
N ILE A 60 7.00 -6.24 -0.93
CA ILE A 60 7.04 -5.23 0.12
C ILE A 60 5.78 -5.21 0.98
N PHE A 61 4.70 -5.78 0.49
CA PHE A 61 3.41 -5.81 1.17
C PHE A 61 2.81 -7.21 1.08
N TRP A 62 2.35 -7.74 2.21
CA TRP A 62 1.81 -9.08 2.32
C TRP A 62 0.46 -9.07 3.00
N ILE A 63 -0.43 -9.96 2.57
CA ILE A 63 -1.58 -10.36 3.38
C ILE A 63 -1.41 -11.82 3.80
N HIS A 64 -1.96 -12.15 4.96
CA HIS A 64 -2.04 -13.54 5.41
C HIS A 64 -3.43 -13.79 6.01
N ALA A 65 -3.87 -15.04 5.91
CA ALA A 65 -5.14 -15.42 6.50
C ALA A 65 -5.11 -15.20 8.00
N ARG A 66 -6.19 -14.62 8.53
CA ARG A 66 -6.34 -14.40 9.96
C ARG A 66 -6.38 -15.72 10.71
N GLU A 67 -5.65 -15.81 11.83
CA GLU A 67 -5.76 -16.94 12.73
C GLU A 67 -7.16 -17.01 13.35
N PRO A 68 -7.75 -18.21 13.49
CA PRO A 68 -9.06 -18.36 14.11
C PRO A 68 -9.11 -17.72 15.50
N GLY A 69 -10.18 -16.98 15.79
CA GLY A 69 -10.37 -16.31 17.07
C GLY A 69 -9.69 -14.97 17.22
N HIS A 70 -8.85 -14.55 16.26
CA HIS A 70 -8.22 -13.23 16.27
C HIS A 70 -9.05 -12.24 15.48
N ALA A 71 -9.29 -11.06 16.04
CA ALA A 71 -9.97 -9.98 15.33
C ALA A 71 -9.02 -9.33 14.31
N THR A 72 -9.56 -8.93 13.17
CA THR A 72 -8.84 -8.13 12.18
C THR A 72 -9.25 -6.66 12.31
N SER A 73 -9.48 -6.20 13.51
CA SER A 73 -9.83 -4.79 13.72
C SER A 73 -8.67 -3.92 13.24
N GLY A 74 -8.93 -3.11 12.21
CA GLY A 74 -7.95 -2.20 11.61
C GLY A 74 -7.72 -0.93 12.41
N ILE A 75 -8.25 -0.84 13.62
CA ILE A 75 -8.12 0.37 14.44
C ILE A 75 -6.65 0.67 14.71
N GLY A 76 -6.20 1.82 14.22
CA GLY A 76 -4.85 2.31 14.45
C GLY A 76 -3.79 1.85 13.43
N LEU A 77 -4.05 0.83 12.62
CA LEU A 77 -3.11 0.47 11.56
C LEU A 77 -3.25 1.44 10.38
N HIS A 78 -2.11 1.94 9.92
CA HIS A 78 -2.05 2.90 8.82
C HIS A 78 -0.82 2.61 7.96
N ILE A 79 -1.03 2.39 6.68
CA ILE A 79 0.05 2.10 5.72
C ILE A 79 -0.05 3.08 4.57
N GLY A 80 1.03 3.82 4.31
CA GLY A 80 1.13 4.72 3.17
C GLY A 80 1.97 4.14 2.05
N PHE A 81 1.42 4.13 0.85
CA PHE A 81 2.13 3.72 -0.37
C PHE A 81 2.55 4.96 -1.15
N ARG A 82 3.81 5.04 -1.52
CA ARG A 82 4.30 6.14 -2.35
C ARG A 82 3.85 5.92 -3.79
N ALA A 83 3.00 6.81 -4.29
CA ALA A 83 2.64 6.88 -5.69
C ALA A 83 3.69 7.67 -6.49
N LYS A 84 3.76 7.44 -7.77
CA LYS A 84 4.67 8.16 -8.68
C LYS A 84 4.19 9.60 -8.93
N ASP A 85 2.88 9.77 -9.07
CA ASP A 85 2.26 11.05 -9.41
C ASP A 85 0.80 11.10 -8.90
N ARG A 86 0.16 12.25 -9.09
CA ARG A 86 -1.25 12.44 -8.70
C ARG A 86 -2.20 11.50 -9.43
N THR A 87 -1.90 11.16 -10.68
CA THR A 87 -2.73 10.24 -11.47
C THR A 87 -2.82 8.88 -10.79
N GLU A 88 -1.70 8.35 -10.31
CA GLU A 88 -1.70 7.10 -9.55
C GLU A 88 -2.49 7.21 -8.23
N VAL A 89 -2.42 8.35 -7.55
CA VAL A 89 -3.21 8.57 -6.32
C VAL A 89 -4.70 8.48 -6.62
N HIS A 90 -5.16 9.12 -7.71
CA HIS A 90 -6.56 9.03 -8.13
C HIS A 90 -6.95 7.61 -8.53
N ALA A 91 -6.11 6.93 -9.29
CA ALA A 91 -6.39 5.55 -9.74
C ALA A 91 -6.49 4.59 -8.54
N PHE A 92 -5.60 4.76 -7.55
CA PHE A 92 -5.64 3.99 -6.30
C PHE A 92 -6.97 4.17 -5.58
N HIS A 93 -7.40 5.40 -5.38
CA HIS A 93 -8.65 5.73 -4.68
C HIS A 93 -9.86 5.14 -5.40
N GLU A 94 -9.95 5.34 -6.71
CA GLU A 94 -11.04 4.82 -7.52
C GLU A 94 -11.11 3.28 -7.50
N ALA A 95 -9.97 2.61 -7.65
CA ALA A 95 -9.91 1.15 -7.61
C ALA A 95 -10.31 0.63 -6.24
N ALA A 96 -9.83 1.26 -5.16
CA ALA A 96 -10.17 0.85 -3.80
C ALA A 96 -11.68 0.95 -3.53
N LEU A 97 -12.31 2.06 -3.89
CA LEU A 97 -13.76 2.23 -3.71
C LEU A 97 -14.55 1.23 -4.54
N ARG A 98 -14.13 1.01 -5.78
CA ARG A 98 -14.78 0.03 -6.67
C ARG A 98 -14.71 -1.38 -6.09
N MET A 99 -13.64 -1.71 -5.40
CA MET A 99 -13.42 -3.03 -4.79
C MET A 99 -13.99 -3.15 -3.37
N GLY A 100 -14.71 -2.14 -2.90
CA GLY A 100 -15.44 -2.22 -1.63
C GLY A 100 -14.81 -1.51 -0.44
N ALA A 101 -13.73 -0.75 -0.63
CA ALA A 101 -13.16 0.06 0.44
C ALA A 101 -14.11 1.18 0.87
N THR A 102 -13.94 1.65 2.08
CA THR A 102 -14.63 2.83 2.60
C THR A 102 -13.75 4.06 2.39
N ASP A 103 -14.33 5.13 1.85
CA ASP A 103 -13.60 6.40 1.70
C ASP A 103 -13.24 6.97 3.08
N ALA A 104 -11.98 7.36 3.22
CA ALA A 104 -11.46 8.02 4.42
C ALA A 104 -10.73 9.33 4.08
N GLY A 105 -10.79 9.78 2.83
CA GLY A 105 -10.21 11.04 2.39
C GLY A 105 -9.91 11.02 0.90
N ALA A 106 -10.72 11.75 0.11
CA ALA A 106 -10.53 11.83 -1.34
C ALA A 106 -9.17 12.44 -1.70
N PRO A 107 -8.65 12.17 -2.92
CA PRO A 107 -7.39 12.75 -3.36
C PRO A 107 -7.36 14.26 -3.24
N GLY A 108 -6.29 14.78 -2.67
CA GLY A 108 -6.13 16.22 -2.49
C GLY A 108 -4.84 16.60 -1.77
N VAL A 109 -4.55 17.88 -1.76
CA VAL A 109 -3.42 18.43 -1.00
C VAL A 109 -3.74 18.39 0.49
N ARG A 110 -2.73 18.12 1.31
CA ARG A 110 -2.82 18.08 2.77
C ARG A 110 -1.63 18.82 3.38
N PRO A 111 -1.60 20.17 3.26
CA PRO A 111 -0.45 20.96 3.73
C PRO A 111 -0.23 20.83 5.24
N GLN A 112 -1.26 20.47 6.00
CA GLN A 112 -1.15 20.23 7.45
C GLN A 112 -0.25 19.04 7.79
N TYR A 113 -0.04 18.08 6.86
CA TYR A 113 0.91 16.99 7.08
C TYR A 113 2.32 17.41 6.73
N THR A 114 2.54 17.83 5.49
CA THR A 114 3.78 18.48 5.04
C THR A 114 3.49 19.28 3.77
N ALA A 115 4.30 20.31 3.54
CA ALA A 115 4.25 21.01 2.25
C ALA A 115 4.52 20.00 1.12
N GLY A 116 3.69 20.06 0.07
CA GLY A 116 3.82 19.17 -1.08
C GLY A 116 3.17 17.80 -0.90
N PHE A 117 2.51 17.52 0.22
CA PHE A 117 1.75 16.28 0.38
C PHE A 117 0.47 16.32 -0.45
N TYR A 118 0.31 15.32 -1.32
CA TYR A 118 -0.92 15.07 -2.05
C TYR A 118 -1.27 13.60 -1.93
N GLY A 119 -2.45 13.27 -1.42
CA GLY A 119 -2.78 11.87 -1.16
C GLY A 119 -4.25 11.61 -0.97
N CYS A 120 -4.58 10.35 -0.79
CA CYS A 120 -5.92 9.86 -0.50
C CYS A 120 -5.86 8.78 0.58
N PHE A 121 -6.99 8.54 1.23
CA PHE A 121 -7.12 7.56 2.29
C PHE A 121 -8.37 6.72 2.08
N VAL A 122 -8.27 5.43 2.30
CA VAL A 122 -9.40 4.51 2.34
C VAL A 122 -9.23 3.55 3.52
N LEU A 123 -10.34 2.95 3.96
CA LEU A 123 -10.30 1.79 4.83
C LEU A 123 -10.48 0.55 3.95
N ASP A 124 -9.58 -0.42 4.07
CA ASP A 124 -9.68 -1.65 3.32
C ASP A 124 -10.84 -2.54 3.82
N LEU A 125 -10.95 -3.76 3.30
CA LEU A 125 -12.06 -4.66 3.63
C LEU A 125 -12.08 -5.11 5.09
N ASP A 126 -10.95 -4.98 5.80
CA ASP A 126 -10.81 -5.29 7.22
C ASP A 126 -10.80 -4.04 8.10
N GLY A 127 -10.95 -2.85 7.51
CA GLY A 127 -10.93 -1.58 8.23
C GLY A 127 -9.53 -1.00 8.43
N PHE A 128 -8.50 -1.59 7.82
CA PHE A 128 -7.15 -1.02 7.87
C PHE A 128 -7.08 0.23 6.99
N LYS A 129 -6.49 1.30 7.53
CA LYS A 129 -6.32 2.54 6.78
C LYS A 129 -5.11 2.43 5.86
N ILE A 130 -5.36 2.56 4.57
CA ILE A 130 -4.31 2.60 3.56
C ILE A 130 -4.39 3.91 2.78
N GLU A 131 -3.25 4.41 2.37
CA GLU A 131 -3.16 5.64 1.60
C GLU A 131 -2.23 5.48 0.41
N ALA A 132 -2.47 6.27 -0.63
CA ALA A 132 -1.51 6.54 -1.68
C ALA A 132 -1.17 8.02 -1.63
N LEU A 133 0.11 8.34 -1.74
CA LEU A 133 0.58 9.72 -1.62
C LEU A 133 1.78 10.02 -2.51
N VAL A 134 1.90 11.28 -2.89
CA VAL A 134 3.13 11.85 -3.45
C VAL A 134 3.59 13.00 -2.58
N ARG A 135 4.89 13.21 -2.55
CA ARG A 135 5.51 14.34 -1.85
C ARG A 135 6.13 15.25 -2.90
N GLU A 136 5.32 16.19 -3.37
CA GLU A 136 5.75 17.16 -4.41
C GLU A 136 6.77 18.14 -3.80
N GLY A 137 7.74 18.56 -4.61
CA GLY A 137 8.80 19.49 -4.16
C GLY A 137 9.98 18.81 -3.47
N LEU A 138 9.93 17.52 -3.19
CA LEU A 138 11.11 16.78 -2.80
C LEU A 138 11.93 16.43 -4.05
N PRO A 139 13.26 16.41 -3.94
CA PRO A 139 14.08 15.97 -5.06
C PRO A 139 13.69 14.52 -5.44
N PRO A 140 13.72 14.20 -6.73
CA PRO A 140 13.47 12.82 -7.16
C PRO A 140 14.48 11.90 -6.49
N ARG A 141 14.02 10.71 -6.12
CA ARG A 141 14.92 9.65 -5.70
C ARG A 141 15.42 8.96 -6.95
N ASP A 142 16.68 9.13 -7.22
CA ASP A 142 17.34 8.44 -8.33
C ASP A 142 17.37 6.93 -8.08
#